data_2a4368c9c373618b8327ff4690052511
#
_entry.id   2a4368c9c373618b8327ff4690052511
#
_cell.length_a   1.000
_cell.length_b   1.000
_cell.length_c   1.000
_cell.angle_alpha   90.00
_cell.angle_beta   90.00
_cell.angle_gamma   90.00
#
_symmetry.space_group_name_H-M   'P 1'
#
loop_
_entity.id
_entity.type
_entity.pdbx_description
1 polymer ?
#
loop_
_entity_poly.entity_id
_entity_poly.type
_entity_poly.pdbx_seq_one_letter_code
_entity_poly.pdbx_strand_id
1 'polypeptide(L)'
;MGVGFEISVLTDYSILEDFTCGIESLDEFIHTKLKVYSDNHYCVTYWVKNSYNDSIIAVFSLSFDSIDIDEDLFDDMRDGASSTSLPDVDEIYREEFESKFVYPALEISFLAVNCKYQHEGIGSEIVEEIANKARSQLLGGCIFLSVKAMHNINYSTLEFYKKCKFSIQTPVPNKGIWPMFRTIWV
;
A
#
# COMPACT_ATOMS: atom_id res chain seq x y z
N MET A 1 -17.90 -11.05 12.20
CA MET A 1 -17.21 -12.03 11.33
C MET A 1 -16.73 -11.25 10.13
N GLY A 2 -15.41 -11.28 9.85
CA GLY A 2 -14.88 -10.58 8.67
C GLY A 2 -15.44 -11.18 7.38
N VAL A 3 -15.57 -10.38 6.36
CA VAL A 3 -15.97 -10.84 5.02
C VAL A 3 -14.79 -11.64 4.46
N GLY A 4 -15.00 -12.93 4.19
CA GLY A 4 -13.98 -13.74 3.52
C GLY A 4 -13.72 -13.17 2.11
N PHE A 5 -12.45 -13.02 1.73
CA PHE A 5 -12.09 -12.50 0.42
C PHE A 5 -10.92 -13.25 -0.20
N GLU A 6 -10.80 -13.16 -1.52
CA GLU A 6 -9.70 -13.69 -2.31
C GLU A 6 -9.07 -12.55 -3.13
N ILE A 7 -7.74 -12.57 -3.24
CA ILE A 7 -6.97 -11.61 -4.05
C ILE A 7 -6.41 -12.33 -5.27
N SER A 8 -6.68 -11.78 -6.44
CA SER A 8 -6.19 -12.29 -7.73
C SER A 8 -5.68 -11.15 -8.62
N VAL A 9 -4.79 -11.48 -9.56
CA VAL A 9 -4.36 -10.52 -10.58
C VAL A 9 -5.55 -10.18 -11.49
N LEU A 10 -5.75 -8.91 -11.76
CA LEU A 10 -6.79 -8.44 -12.65
C LEU A 10 -6.30 -8.55 -14.10
N THR A 11 -6.99 -9.39 -14.88
CA THR A 11 -6.72 -9.56 -16.32
C THR A 11 -7.88 -9.10 -17.19
N ASP A 12 -9.10 -9.17 -16.67
CA ASP A 12 -10.30 -8.69 -17.33
C ASP A 12 -10.83 -7.41 -16.67
N TYR A 13 -10.57 -6.28 -17.28
CA TYR A 13 -10.95 -4.96 -16.76
C TYR A 13 -12.44 -4.65 -16.94
N SER A 14 -13.17 -5.42 -17.75
CA SER A 14 -14.61 -5.23 -17.94
C SER A 14 -15.41 -5.49 -16.65
N ILE A 15 -14.89 -6.29 -15.75
CA ILE A 15 -15.53 -6.55 -14.45
C ILE A 15 -15.62 -5.31 -13.56
N LEU A 16 -14.86 -4.25 -13.87
CA LEU A 16 -14.85 -3.00 -13.10
C LEU A 16 -15.89 -1.97 -13.58
N GLU A 17 -16.69 -2.25 -14.61
CA GLU A 17 -17.65 -1.28 -15.18
C GLU A 17 -18.57 -0.67 -14.13
N ASP A 18 -19.05 -1.48 -13.19
CA ASP A 18 -19.94 -1.04 -12.10
C ASP A 18 -19.21 -0.77 -10.77
N PHE A 19 -17.87 -0.81 -10.77
CA PHE A 19 -17.09 -0.57 -9.56
C PHE A 19 -17.07 0.93 -9.22
N THR A 20 -17.30 1.27 -7.95
CA THR A 20 -17.12 2.63 -7.44
C THR A 20 -16.61 2.60 -5.99
N CYS A 21 -15.62 3.44 -5.71
CA CYS A 21 -15.18 3.73 -4.35
C CYS A 21 -15.75 5.07 -3.82
N GLY A 22 -16.52 5.80 -4.63
CA GLY A 22 -17.12 7.07 -4.26
C GLY A 22 -16.18 8.28 -4.30
N ILE A 23 -14.95 8.10 -4.80
CA ILE A 23 -13.98 9.16 -5.04
C ILE A 23 -13.88 9.36 -6.55
N GLU A 24 -14.54 10.39 -7.07
CA GLU A 24 -14.71 10.64 -8.50
C GLU A 24 -13.41 10.55 -9.30
N SER A 25 -12.34 11.19 -8.83
CA SER A 25 -11.04 11.17 -9.52
C SER A 25 -10.38 9.79 -9.53
N LEU A 26 -10.62 8.97 -8.52
CA LEU A 26 -10.09 7.61 -8.44
C LEU A 26 -10.95 6.66 -9.27
N ASP A 27 -12.28 6.81 -9.24
CA ASP A 27 -13.20 6.05 -10.08
C ASP A 27 -12.93 6.34 -11.57
N GLU A 28 -12.73 7.61 -11.95
CA GLU A 28 -12.32 7.98 -13.32
C GLU A 28 -11.01 7.31 -13.72
N PHE A 29 -9.99 7.36 -12.85
CA PHE A 29 -8.71 6.68 -13.11
C PHE A 29 -8.88 5.18 -13.32
N ILE A 30 -9.65 4.51 -12.46
CA ILE A 30 -9.90 3.07 -12.53
C ILE A 30 -10.56 2.70 -13.86
N HIS A 31 -11.57 3.45 -14.29
CA HIS A 31 -12.32 3.14 -15.50
C HIS A 31 -11.60 3.50 -16.80
N THR A 32 -10.74 4.53 -16.79
CA THR A 32 -10.21 5.09 -18.05
C THR A 32 -8.70 4.86 -18.23
N LYS A 33 -7.92 4.78 -17.15
CA LYS A 33 -6.44 4.77 -17.21
C LYS A 33 -5.80 3.51 -16.67
N LEU A 34 -6.42 2.84 -15.72
CA LEU A 34 -5.81 1.73 -14.98
C LEU A 34 -5.30 0.62 -15.91
N LYS A 35 -6.14 0.23 -16.90
CA LYS A 35 -5.73 -0.79 -17.88
C LYS A 35 -4.47 -0.39 -18.64
N VAL A 36 -4.39 0.87 -19.08
CA VAL A 36 -3.22 1.38 -19.81
C VAL A 36 -1.96 1.34 -18.94
N TYR A 37 -2.08 1.68 -17.65
CA TYR A 37 -0.96 1.61 -16.71
C TYR A 37 -0.46 0.18 -16.52
N SER A 38 -1.36 -0.78 -16.40
CA SER A 38 -0.99 -2.20 -16.29
C SER A 38 -0.40 -2.75 -17.60
N ASP A 39 -0.98 -2.43 -18.74
CA ASP A 39 -0.49 -2.88 -20.05
C ASP A 39 0.92 -2.34 -20.36
N ASN A 40 1.27 -1.18 -19.83
CA ASN A 40 2.60 -0.56 -19.95
C ASN A 40 3.54 -0.91 -18.77
N HIS A 41 3.18 -1.87 -17.93
CA HIS A 41 4.01 -2.36 -16.83
C HIS A 41 4.38 -1.30 -15.76
N TYR A 42 3.61 -0.22 -15.63
CA TYR A 42 3.79 0.73 -14.52
C TYR A 42 3.37 0.13 -13.18
N CYS A 43 2.42 -0.79 -13.21
CA CYS A 43 1.95 -1.51 -12.03
C CYS A 43 1.36 -2.87 -12.42
N VAL A 44 1.18 -3.73 -11.42
CA VAL A 44 0.33 -4.92 -11.52
C VAL A 44 -0.95 -4.64 -10.75
N THR A 45 -2.09 -4.81 -11.40
CA THR A 45 -3.40 -4.59 -10.77
C THR A 45 -3.96 -5.88 -10.21
N TYR A 46 -4.54 -5.78 -9.04
CA TYR A 46 -5.20 -6.86 -8.33
C TYR A 46 -6.65 -6.47 -8.02
N TRP A 47 -7.51 -7.45 -7.98
CA TRP A 47 -8.86 -7.29 -7.48
C TRP A 47 -9.12 -8.22 -6.31
N VAL A 48 -10.01 -7.78 -5.43
CA VAL A 48 -10.41 -8.49 -4.23
C VAL A 48 -11.87 -8.84 -4.38
N LYS A 49 -12.17 -10.12 -4.39
CA LYS A 49 -13.54 -10.62 -4.49
C LYS A 49 -14.04 -11.20 -3.19
N ASN A 50 -15.32 -11.10 -2.96
CA ASN A 50 -16.00 -11.75 -1.88
C ASN A 50 -16.05 -13.27 -2.13
N SER A 51 -15.55 -14.07 -1.18
CA SER A 51 -15.51 -15.53 -1.32
C SER A 51 -16.88 -16.21 -1.39
N TYR A 52 -17.97 -15.50 -1.06
CA TYR A 52 -19.30 -16.08 -0.99
C TYR A 52 -20.20 -15.74 -2.19
N ASN A 53 -19.98 -14.61 -2.85
CA ASN A 53 -20.89 -14.11 -3.89
C ASN A 53 -20.21 -13.48 -5.10
N ASP A 54 -18.90 -13.64 -5.22
CA ASP A 54 -18.04 -13.14 -6.31
C ASP A 54 -18.10 -11.61 -6.55
N SER A 55 -18.72 -10.84 -5.65
CA SER A 55 -18.77 -9.38 -5.79
C SER A 55 -17.39 -8.76 -5.55
N ILE A 56 -17.11 -7.65 -6.24
CA ILE A 56 -15.84 -6.95 -6.11
C ILE A 56 -15.85 -6.09 -4.84
N ILE A 57 -14.96 -6.43 -3.91
CA ILE A 57 -14.76 -5.72 -2.65
C ILE A 57 -13.82 -4.54 -2.85
N ALA A 58 -12.70 -4.75 -3.56
CA ALA A 58 -11.69 -3.73 -3.73
C ALA A 58 -10.86 -3.98 -5.00
N VAL A 59 -10.18 -2.92 -5.43
CA VAL A 59 -9.15 -2.95 -6.47
C VAL A 59 -7.93 -2.21 -5.95
N PHE A 60 -6.74 -2.75 -6.18
CA PHE A 60 -5.49 -2.08 -5.86
C PHE A 60 -4.40 -2.41 -6.88
N SER A 61 -3.34 -1.61 -6.91
CA SER A 61 -2.18 -1.92 -7.73
C SER A 61 -0.88 -1.79 -6.94
N LEU A 62 0.09 -2.59 -7.38
CA LEU A 62 1.42 -2.65 -6.79
C LEU A 62 2.48 -2.34 -7.85
N SER A 63 3.52 -1.59 -7.45
CA SER A 63 4.71 -1.32 -8.25
C SER A 63 5.97 -1.43 -7.38
N PHE A 64 7.12 -1.65 -8.01
CA PHE A 64 8.39 -1.57 -7.29
C PHE A 64 8.71 -0.13 -6.93
N ASP A 65 9.31 0.05 -5.76
CA ASP A 65 9.69 1.36 -5.21
C ASP A 65 10.97 1.23 -4.39
N SER A 66 11.45 2.35 -3.89
CA SER A 66 12.54 2.42 -2.93
C SER A 66 12.26 3.47 -1.87
N ILE A 67 12.76 3.24 -0.66
CA ILE A 67 12.67 4.17 0.45
C ILE A 67 14.07 4.65 0.78
N ASP A 68 14.24 5.98 0.81
CA ASP A 68 15.43 6.61 1.34
C ASP A 68 15.25 6.78 2.86
N ILE A 69 16.19 6.24 3.64
CA ILE A 69 16.19 6.34 5.10
C ILE A 69 17.52 6.98 5.49
N ASP A 70 17.44 8.17 6.08
CA ASP A 70 18.58 8.86 6.68
C ASP A 70 18.75 8.49 8.16
N GLU A 71 19.81 9.01 8.79
CA GLU A 71 20.11 8.73 10.20
C GLU A 71 19.01 9.20 11.14
N ASP A 72 18.42 10.38 10.87
CA ASP A 72 17.35 10.94 11.71
C ASP A 72 16.09 10.04 11.69
N LEU A 73 15.74 9.50 10.51
CA LEU A 73 14.60 8.59 10.37
C LEU A 73 14.87 7.23 11.02
N PHE A 74 16.12 6.74 10.98
CA PHE A 74 16.52 5.54 11.73
C PHE A 74 16.41 5.75 13.24
N ASP A 75 16.83 6.89 13.74
CA ASP A 75 16.74 7.22 15.16
C ASP A 75 15.27 7.31 15.60
N ASP A 76 14.42 7.96 14.83
CA ASP A 76 12.96 8.01 15.06
C ASP A 76 12.32 6.61 15.12
N MET A 77 12.74 5.69 14.24
CA MET A 77 12.28 4.30 14.24
C MET A 77 12.78 3.53 15.46
N ARG A 78 14.03 3.76 15.88
CA ARG A 78 14.68 3.13 17.03
C ARG A 78 14.06 3.61 18.35
N ASP A 79 13.80 4.90 18.45
CA ASP A 79 13.27 5.53 19.65
C ASP A 79 11.73 5.42 19.79
N GLY A 80 11.08 4.82 18.81
CA GLY A 80 9.63 4.65 18.78
C GLY A 80 8.85 5.94 18.48
N ALA A 81 9.52 6.98 17.97
CA ALA A 81 8.87 8.21 17.48
C ALA A 81 8.15 7.96 16.14
N SER A 82 8.61 7.00 15.37
CA SER A 82 7.97 6.51 14.17
C SER A 82 6.86 5.49 14.46
N SER A 83 5.78 5.48 13.68
CA SER A 83 4.71 4.46 13.77
C SER A 83 5.14 3.10 13.23
N THR A 84 6.18 3.08 12.40
CA THR A 84 6.81 1.85 11.93
C THR A 84 8.07 1.55 12.73
N SER A 85 8.28 0.29 13.09
CA SER A 85 9.48 -0.16 13.78
C SER A 85 10.59 -0.50 12.78
N LEU A 86 11.83 -0.54 13.27
CA LEU A 86 12.94 -1.11 12.51
C LEU A 86 12.61 -2.55 12.12
N PRO A 87 13.02 -3.00 10.92
CA PRO A 87 12.99 -4.42 10.58
C PRO A 87 13.78 -5.25 11.59
N ASP A 88 13.32 -6.46 11.86
CA ASP A 88 14.03 -7.42 12.71
C ASP A 88 15.24 -7.98 11.95
N VAL A 89 16.36 -7.26 12.04
CA VAL A 89 17.64 -7.63 11.42
C VAL A 89 18.54 -8.21 12.49
N ASP A 90 19.14 -9.37 12.20
CA ASP A 90 20.14 -9.99 13.07
C ASP A 90 21.24 -8.99 13.39
N GLU A 91 21.65 -8.92 14.66
CA GLU A 91 22.60 -7.93 15.19
C GLU A 91 23.92 -7.91 14.40
N ILE A 92 24.39 -9.06 13.92
CA ILE A 92 25.63 -9.17 13.12
C ILE A 92 25.55 -8.48 11.76
N TYR A 93 24.34 -8.23 11.22
CA TYR A 93 24.10 -7.54 9.95
C TYR A 93 23.54 -6.13 10.13
N ARG A 94 23.31 -5.69 11.36
CA ARG A 94 22.66 -4.40 11.66
C ARG A 94 23.46 -3.22 11.11
N GLU A 95 24.77 -3.19 11.35
CA GLU A 95 25.64 -2.11 10.85
C GLU A 95 25.63 -2.04 9.32
N GLU A 96 25.70 -3.18 8.63
CA GLU A 96 25.58 -3.22 7.18
C GLU A 96 24.20 -2.77 6.71
N PHE A 97 23.13 -3.14 7.42
CA PHE A 97 21.78 -2.72 7.11
C PHE A 97 21.64 -1.20 7.27
N GLU A 98 22.04 -0.63 8.39
CA GLU A 98 21.92 0.80 8.69
C GLU A 98 22.87 1.67 7.86
N SER A 99 23.90 1.10 7.25
CA SER A 99 24.80 1.82 6.34
C SER A 99 24.22 2.11 4.95
N LYS A 100 23.09 1.52 4.61
CA LYS A 100 22.40 1.75 3.34
C LYS A 100 21.49 2.97 3.44
N PHE A 101 21.45 3.76 2.38
CA PHE A 101 20.53 4.91 2.27
C PHE A 101 19.25 4.57 1.51
N VAL A 102 19.24 3.49 0.74
CA VAL A 102 18.14 3.13 -0.15
C VAL A 102 17.75 1.68 0.07
N TYR A 103 16.47 1.44 0.33
CA TYR A 103 15.91 0.13 0.61
C TYR A 103 14.82 -0.25 -0.37
N PRO A 104 14.76 -1.52 -0.81
CA PRO A 104 13.71 -1.98 -1.71
C PRO A 104 12.35 -1.93 -1.01
N ALA A 105 11.36 -1.39 -1.71
CA ALA A 105 9.99 -1.29 -1.27
C ALA A 105 9.01 -1.77 -2.33
N LEU A 106 7.80 -2.09 -1.90
CA LEU A 106 6.64 -2.36 -2.75
C LEU A 106 5.63 -1.24 -2.51
N GLU A 107 5.36 -0.43 -3.55
CA GLU A 107 4.37 0.64 -3.48
C GLU A 107 2.96 0.11 -3.68
N ILE A 108 2.07 0.45 -2.76
CA ILE A 108 0.63 0.41 -3.02
C ILE A 108 0.30 1.68 -3.80
N SER A 109 0.30 1.61 -5.14
CA SER A 109 0.13 2.77 -6.01
C SER A 109 -1.27 3.39 -5.87
N PHE A 110 -2.28 2.56 -5.63
CA PHE A 110 -3.59 2.94 -5.10
C PHE A 110 -4.29 1.73 -4.45
N LEU A 111 -5.26 2.02 -3.58
CA LEU A 111 -6.19 1.06 -3.00
C LEU A 111 -7.58 1.70 -2.96
N ALA A 112 -8.52 1.11 -3.66
CA ALA A 112 -9.91 1.51 -3.71
C ALA A 112 -10.82 0.40 -3.17
N VAL A 113 -11.56 0.67 -2.11
CA VAL A 113 -12.57 -0.23 -1.56
C VAL A 113 -13.94 0.21 -2.07
N ASN A 114 -14.72 -0.74 -2.58
CA ASN A 114 -16.08 -0.47 -3.05
C ASN A 114 -16.95 0.14 -1.94
N CYS A 115 -17.74 1.15 -2.27
CA CYS A 115 -18.61 1.87 -1.33
C CYS A 115 -19.42 0.95 -0.40
N LYS A 116 -19.84 -0.21 -0.90
CA LYS A 116 -20.64 -1.19 -0.14
C LYS A 116 -19.88 -1.88 1.00
N TYR A 117 -18.54 -1.84 0.97
CA TYR A 117 -17.66 -2.55 1.89
C TYR A 117 -16.74 -1.61 2.68
N GLN A 118 -16.93 -0.29 2.55
CA GLN A 118 -16.16 0.70 3.31
C GLN A 118 -16.57 0.71 4.79
N HIS A 119 -15.67 1.23 5.63
CA HIS A 119 -15.85 1.41 7.07
C HIS A 119 -15.98 0.10 7.90
N GLU A 120 -15.77 -1.06 7.30
CA GLU A 120 -15.83 -2.37 7.94
C GLU A 120 -14.45 -2.96 8.29
N GLY A 121 -13.37 -2.18 8.11
CA GLY A 121 -12.00 -2.63 8.37
C GLY A 121 -11.32 -3.37 7.22
N ILE A 122 -12.05 -3.71 6.16
CA ILE A 122 -11.56 -4.51 5.01
C ILE A 122 -10.31 -3.89 4.37
N GLY A 123 -10.26 -2.57 4.23
CA GLY A 123 -9.07 -1.91 3.65
C GLY A 123 -7.80 -2.21 4.44
N SER A 124 -7.88 -2.25 5.78
CA SER A 124 -6.75 -2.59 6.64
C SER A 124 -6.37 -4.08 6.52
N GLU A 125 -7.36 -4.97 6.43
CA GLU A 125 -7.12 -6.41 6.22
C GLU A 125 -6.43 -6.65 4.86
N ILE A 126 -6.81 -5.91 3.80
CA ILE A 126 -6.14 -5.99 2.49
C ILE A 126 -4.69 -5.53 2.59
N VAL A 127 -4.40 -4.43 3.30
CA VAL A 127 -3.02 -3.95 3.51
C VAL A 127 -2.17 -4.99 4.23
N GLU A 128 -2.71 -5.65 5.27
CA GLU A 128 -2.02 -6.72 5.96
C GLU A 128 -1.78 -7.94 5.05
N GLU A 129 -2.75 -8.29 4.21
CA GLU A 129 -2.59 -9.39 3.27
C GLU A 129 -1.56 -9.06 2.17
N ILE A 130 -1.46 -7.80 1.72
CA ILE A 130 -0.39 -7.34 0.84
C ILE A 130 0.97 -7.53 1.52
N ALA A 131 1.12 -7.13 2.79
CA ALA A 131 2.36 -7.33 3.54
C ALA A 131 2.69 -8.83 3.68
N ASN A 132 1.71 -9.69 3.96
CA ASN A 132 1.88 -11.14 4.04
C ASN A 132 2.40 -11.72 2.72
N LYS A 133 1.80 -11.31 1.60
CA LYS A 133 2.23 -11.74 0.27
C LYS A 133 3.61 -11.21 -0.09
N ALA A 134 3.93 -9.97 0.27
CA ALA A 134 5.25 -9.38 0.06
C ALA A 134 6.35 -10.17 0.81
N ARG A 135 6.09 -10.62 2.03
CA ARG A 135 7.02 -11.50 2.78
C ARG A 135 7.29 -12.83 2.10
N SER A 136 6.31 -13.36 1.39
CA SER A 136 6.41 -14.66 0.69
C SER A 136 6.86 -14.55 -0.77
N GLN A 137 7.22 -13.35 -1.26
CA GLN A 137 7.68 -13.16 -2.64
C GLN A 137 8.96 -13.94 -2.93
N LEU A 138 8.97 -14.62 -4.08
CA LEU A 138 10.11 -15.43 -4.52
C LEU A 138 10.95 -14.76 -5.62
N LEU A 139 10.42 -13.73 -6.29
CA LEU A 139 11.08 -13.08 -7.43
C LEU A 139 11.91 -11.84 -7.06
N GLY A 140 11.70 -11.29 -5.88
CA GLY A 140 12.43 -10.12 -5.40
C GLY A 140 12.09 -9.84 -3.94
N GLY A 141 13.09 -9.42 -3.16
CA GLY A 141 12.88 -9.00 -1.77
C GLY A 141 12.44 -7.55 -1.71
N CYS A 142 11.56 -7.23 -0.77
CA CYS A 142 11.33 -5.87 -0.30
C CYS A 142 11.31 -5.86 1.24
N ILE A 143 11.66 -4.74 1.82
CA ILE A 143 11.73 -4.57 3.28
C ILE A 143 10.55 -3.74 3.74
N PHE A 144 10.08 -2.84 2.88
CA PHE A 144 9.03 -1.89 3.18
C PHE A 144 7.86 -1.99 2.20
N LEU A 145 6.66 -1.65 2.69
CA LEU A 145 5.58 -1.14 1.86
C LEU A 145 5.66 0.38 1.84
N SER A 146 5.43 0.98 0.68
CA SER A 146 5.28 2.43 0.52
C SER A 146 3.91 2.79 -0.03
N VAL A 147 3.52 4.03 0.18
CA VAL A 147 2.28 4.60 -0.34
C VAL A 147 2.40 6.12 -0.44
N LYS A 148 1.73 6.70 -1.41
CA LYS A 148 1.56 8.15 -1.58
C LYS A 148 0.18 8.54 -1.06
N ALA A 149 0.07 8.77 0.27
CA ALA A 149 -1.19 9.13 0.90
C ALA A 149 -1.64 10.53 0.44
N MET A 150 -2.88 10.62 -0.01
CA MET A 150 -3.48 11.91 -0.40
C MET A 150 -4.12 12.60 0.81
N HIS A 151 -3.92 13.91 0.88
CA HIS A 151 -4.57 14.75 1.87
C HIS A 151 -4.92 16.10 1.23
N ASN A 152 -6.20 16.37 1.12
CA ASN A 152 -6.73 17.66 0.68
C ASN A 152 -7.98 18.01 1.49
N ILE A 153 -8.59 19.16 1.21
CA ILE A 153 -9.75 19.67 1.98
C ILE A 153 -10.97 18.74 1.95
N ASN A 154 -11.11 17.92 0.92
CA ASN A 154 -12.29 17.07 0.70
C ASN A 154 -12.05 15.60 1.04
N TYR A 155 -10.77 15.18 1.07
CA TYR A 155 -10.42 13.77 1.18
C TYR A 155 -9.03 13.58 1.79
N SER A 156 -8.92 12.61 2.69
CA SER A 156 -7.64 12.26 3.30
C SER A 156 -7.55 10.77 3.57
N THR A 157 -6.42 10.17 3.17
CA THR A 157 -6.06 8.78 3.50
C THR A 157 -5.01 8.67 4.59
N LEU A 158 -4.51 9.80 5.13
CA LEU A 158 -3.44 9.80 6.13
C LEU A 158 -3.77 8.95 7.35
N GLU A 159 -4.93 9.20 7.97
CA GLU A 159 -5.33 8.50 9.19
C GLU A 159 -5.59 7.00 8.94
N PHE A 160 -6.04 6.65 7.74
CA PHE A 160 -6.17 5.26 7.34
C PHE A 160 -4.80 4.56 7.32
N TYR A 161 -3.81 5.15 6.62
CA TYR A 161 -2.48 4.54 6.54
C TYR A 161 -1.73 4.58 7.88
N LYS A 162 -1.91 5.60 8.71
CA LYS A 162 -1.38 5.60 10.09
C LYS A 162 -1.96 4.44 10.91
N LYS A 163 -3.26 4.16 10.81
CA LYS A 163 -3.87 2.99 11.46
C LYS A 163 -3.30 1.66 10.93
N CYS A 164 -2.88 1.64 9.67
CA CYS A 164 -2.15 0.51 9.07
C CYS A 164 -0.64 0.54 9.38
N LYS A 165 -0.20 1.33 10.38
CA LYS A 165 1.18 1.44 10.88
C LYS A 165 2.18 2.04 9.88
N PHE A 166 1.72 2.81 8.91
CA PHE A 166 2.61 3.61 8.07
C PHE A 166 3.05 4.88 8.79
N SER A 167 4.32 5.20 8.66
CA SER A 167 4.93 6.46 9.08
C SER A 167 5.13 7.39 7.90
N ILE A 168 5.12 8.68 8.16
CA ILE A 168 5.43 9.71 7.16
C ILE A 168 6.93 9.69 6.90
N GLN A 169 7.34 9.61 5.63
CA GLN A 169 8.75 9.61 5.23
C GLN A 169 9.35 11.02 5.28
N THR A 170 8.58 12.02 4.86
CA THR A 170 9.05 13.41 4.83
C THR A 170 7.99 14.33 5.45
N PRO A 171 8.38 15.28 6.32
CA PRO A 171 7.42 16.13 7.04
C PRO A 171 6.74 17.17 6.14
N VAL A 172 7.18 17.34 4.89
CA VAL A 172 6.64 18.32 3.96
C VAL A 172 5.95 17.63 2.78
N PRO A 173 4.63 17.80 2.63
CA PRO A 173 3.90 17.19 1.53
C PRO A 173 4.23 17.88 0.20
N ASN A 174 4.23 17.11 -0.87
CA ASN A 174 4.27 17.63 -2.22
C ASN A 174 2.85 17.67 -2.81
N LYS A 175 2.28 18.86 -3.00
CA LYS A 175 0.92 19.06 -3.56
C LYS A 175 -0.17 18.23 -2.87
N GLY A 176 -0.11 18.10 -1.54
CA GLY A 176 -1.06 17.31 -0.77
C GLY A 176 -0.81 15.80 -0.81
N ILE A 177 0.33 15.37 -1.32
CA ILE A 177 0.77 13.98 -1.31
C ILE A 177 1.80 13.80 -0.19
N TRP A 178 1.54 12.83 0.66
CA TRP A 178 2.41 12.45 1.78
C TRP A 178 3.01 11.07 1.50
N PRO A 179 4.32 10.99 1.18
CA PRO A 179 5.00 9.72 1.12
C PRO A 179 4.99 9.08 2.50
N MET A 180 4.54 7.83 2.57
CA MET A 180 4.50 7.06 3.81
C MET A 180 5.05 5.66 3.56
N PHE A 181 5.61 5.05 4.58
CA PHE A 181 6.14 3.71 4.51
C PHE A 181 5.90 2.93 5.80
N ARG A 182 5.97 1.62 5.72
CA ARG A 182 6.01 0.71 6.88
C ARG A 182 6.88 -0.50 6.56
N THR A 183 7.47 -1.12 7.58
CA THR A 183 8.09 -2.44 7.43
C THR A 183 7.02 -3.47 7.04
N ILE A 184 7.40 -4.47 6.24
CA ILE A 184 6.52 -5.62 5.98
C ILE A 184 6.45 -6.58 7.18
N TRP A 185 7.40 -6.49 8.11
CA TRP A 185 7.48 -7.28 9.34
C TRP A 185 6.81 -6.55 10.50
N VAL A 186 5.59 -6.90 10.82
CA VAL A 186 4.83 -6.30 11.92
C VAL A 186 4.21 -7.39 12.79
#